data_d532c5204f18da710c2059cca97a80a6
#
_entry.id   d532c5204f18da710c2059cca97a80a6
#
_cell.length_a   1.000
_cell.length_b   1.000
_cell.length_c   1.000
_cell.angle_alpha   90.00
_cell.angle_beta   90.00
_cell.angle_gamma   90.00
#
_symmetry.space_group_name_H-M   'P 1'
#
loop_
_entity.id
_entity.type
_entity.pdbx_description
1 polymer ?
#
loop_
_entity_poly.entity_id
_entity_poly.type
_entity_poly.pdbx_seq_one_letter_code
_entity_poly.pdbx_strand_id
1 'polypeptide(L)'
;MRSKYAVKPHIKPVYDMLTLLLRPYLWLKYRFRAPKDIPALPDGPIVLLGSHTGNLDFLFALATLRQKRFHAVVAAHFYRNHRIGWLLNLFRCIKKEQFRADVESIARMKNTIEMGESLLIYPEGEVNGTGRTAPFSDSIAKLAKLLKAPLYAVRTHGGYFTRPKWNPVQRRGKVETEFELIATAEEVKSLSMNELYERIEQKLFVDDYAWQKRRMIPFGGKNRAKGLENLLYLCPKCGGELTTRTDGNDIYCAACGNRGTVDEYGFLHPVGEGSVIPEMVPDWVELERDALRREIAKDDFALIAPCHIQYHLDPNTTAHTDVGRGTATLTHTELIYEGTAEGKPIRYAFPLEGIYKFPFNMGNQFDVPNTIRTISIRPENKQINEKFVLALPLIHEYINTKNA
;
A
#
# COMPACT_ATOMS: atom_id res chain seq x y z
N MET A 1 13.75 35.66 1.78
CA MET A 1 12.31 35.24 1.54
C MET A 1 12.14 33.81 1.96
N ARG A 2 11.28 33.51 2.96
CA ARG A 2 10.94 32.11 3.28
C ARG A 2 10.16 31.54 2.09
N SER A 3 10.65 30.45 1.53
CA SER A 3 9.96 29.74 0.44
C SER A 3 8.50 29.45 0.84
N LYS A 4 7.55 29.62 -0.09
CA LYS A 4 6.13 29.24 0.06
C LYS A 4 5.95 27.79 0.55
N TYR A 5 6.96 26.94 0.32
CA TYR A 5 7.00 25.51 0.65
C TYR A 5 7.92 25.20 1.85
N ALA A 6 8.24 26.20 2.68
CA ALA A 6 9.10 25.98 3.84
C ALA A 6 8.51 24.95 4.80
N VAL A 7 9.33 23.98 5.18
CA VAL A 7 9.03 23.00 6.21
C VAL A 7 9.55 23.52 7.55
N LYS A 8 8.82 23.29 8.63
CA LYS A 8 9.29 23.64 9.98
C LYS A 8 10.18 22.51 10.50
N PRO A 9 11.33 22.80 11.11
CA PRO A 9 12.18 21.78 11.72
C PRO A 9 11.45 21.06 12.85
N HIS A 10 11.91 19.86 13.19
CA HIS A 10 11.39 19.14 14.35
C HIS A 10 11.59 19.88 15.65
N ILE A 11 10.62 19.73 16.57
CA ILE A 11 10.80 20.10 17.97
C ILE A 11 11.61 18.98 18.60
N LYS A 12 12.95 19.13 18.57
CA LYS A 12 13.91 18.08 18.93
C LYS A 12 13.56 17.31 20.21
N PRO A 13 13.35 17.94 21.39
CA PRO A 13 13.07 17.21 22.61
C PRO A 13 11.75 16.42 22.55
N VAL A 14 10.73 16.95 21.86
CA VAL A 14 9.43 16.27 21.71
C VAL A 14 9.58 15.03 20.84
N TYR A 15 10.24 15.16 19.67
CA TYR A 15 10.49 14.05 18.78
C TYR A 15 11.29 12.94 19.47
N ASP A 16 12.38 13.30 20.17
CA ASP A 16 13.27 12.36 20.83
C ASP A 16 12.55 11.64 21.98
N MET A 17 11.74 12.33 22.77
CA MET A 17 10.91 11.74 23.82
C MET A 17 9.90 10.74 23.24
N LEU A 18 9.17 11.12 22.20
CA LEU A 18 8.17 10.25 21.57
C LEU A 18 8.81 8.99 20.97
N THR A 19 9.93 9.14 20.29
CA THR A 19 10.65 7.98 19.71
C THR A 19 11.33 7.12 20.76
N LEU A 20 11.71 7.69 21.91
CA LEU A 20 12.23 6.95 23.06
C LEU A 20 11.16 6.00 23.64
N LEU A 21 9.93 6.50 23.78
CA LEU A 21 8.78 5.72 24.29
C LEU A 21 8.27 4.69 23.27
N LEU A 22 8.56 4.88 22.00
CA LEU A 22 8.07 4.03 20.93
C LEU A 22 8.66 2.60 21.00
N ARG A 23 9.96 2.45 21.30
CA ARG A 23 10.61 1.11 21.36
C ARG A 23 9.99 0.20 22.44
N PRO A 24 9.84 0.61 23.72
CA PRO A 24 9.21 -0.24 24.72
C PRO A 24 7.75 -0.55 24.37
N TYR A 25 7.00 0.41 23.81
CA TYR A 25 5.64 0.16 23.34
C TYR A 25 5.60 -0.93 22.24
N LEU A 26 6.44 -0.80 21.22
CA LEU A 26 6.51 -1.77 20.11
C LEU A 26 7.04 -3.13 20.57
N TRP A 27 8.00 -3.14 21.50
CA TRP A 27 8.48 -4.38 22.10
C TRP A 27 7.38 -5.11 22.87
N LEU A 28 6.63 -4.40 23.70
CA LEU A 28 5.54 -4.98 24.49
C LEU A 28 4.41 -5.51 23.61
N LYS A 29 4.04 -4.76 22.57
CA LYS A 29 2.88 -5.07 21.75
C LYS A 29 3.19 -6.05 20.59
N TYR A 30 4.37 -5.92 19.99
CA TYR A 30 4.77 -6.64 18.76
C TYR A 30 6.06 -7.45 18.92
N ARG A 31 6.62 -7.55 20.11
CA ARG A 31 7.94 -8.15 20.35
C ARG A 31 9.01 -7.59 19.40
N PHE A 32 8.86 -6.32 19.02
CA PHE A 32 9.72 -5.66 18.05
C PHE A 32 11.18 -5.63 18.52
N ARG A 33 12.09 -5.93 17.60
CA ARG A 33 13.53 -5.79 17.80
C ARG A 33 14.15 -5.08 16.61
N ALA A 34 14.75 -3.93 16.89
CA ALA A 34 15.62 -3.26 15.92
C ALA A 34 16.90 -4.08 15.70
N PRO A 35 17.54 -3.99 14.52
CA PRO A 35 18.83 -4.62 14.27
C PRO A 35 19.86 -4.14 15.29
N LYS A 36 20.79 -5.03 15.66
CA LYS A 36 21.87 -4.70 16.60
C LYS A 36 22.95 -3.85 15.92
N ASP A 37 23.24 -4.17 14.68
CA ASP A 37 24.33 -3.58 13.90
C ASP A 37 23.73 -2.60 12.87
N ILE A 38 23.53 -1.38 13.29
CA ILE A 38 23.17 -0.28 12.40
C ILE A 38 24.47 0.41 12.01
N PRO A 39 24.81 0.48 10.70
CA PRO A 39 26.02 1.16 10.26
C PRO A 39 26.00 2.63 10.68
N ALA A 40 27.19 3.22 10.84
CA ALA A 40 27.32 4.64 11.12
C ALA A 40 26.63 5.44 10.02
N LEU A 41 25.75 6.36 10.42
CA LEU A 41 25.05 7.24 9.51
C LEU A 41 25.86 8.51 9.26
N PRO A 42 25.81 9.09 8.07
CA PRO A 42 26.45 10.37 7.81
C PRO A 42 25.86 11.48 8.68
N ASP A 43 26.63 12.51 9.00
CA ASP A 43 26.14 13.65 9.79
C ASP A 43 25.04 14.43 9.08
N GLY A 44 25.05 14.49 7.75
CA GLY A 44 24.06 15.17 6.91
C GLY A 44 22.70 14.45 6.82
N PRO A 45 21.77 15.02 6.05
CA PRO A 45 20.45 14.41 5.83
C PRO A 45 20.54 13.13 5.00
N ILE A 46 19.61 12.22 5.23
CA ILE A 46 19.43 11.00 4.44
C ILE A 46 17.99 10.85 3.96
N VAL A 47 17.79 10.10 2.89
CA VAL A 47 16.48 9.64 2.46
C VAL A 47 16.35 8.17 2.82
N LEU A 48 15.42 7.87 3.72
CA LEU A 48 15.07 6.52 4.12
C LEU A 48 13.87 6.06 3.30
N LEU A 49 14.04 5.00 2.55
CA LEU A 49 12.97 4.35 1.80
C LEU A 49 12.49 3.12 2.59
N GLY A 50 11.19 2.97 2.75
CA GLY A 50 10.59 1.86 3.49
C GLY A 50 9.79 0.91 2.58
N SER A 51 9.82 -0.39 2.85
CA SER A 51 8.84 -1.36 2.35
C SER A 51 7.52 -1.21 3.11
N HIS A 52 6.37 -1.38 2.43
CA HIS A 52 5.05 -1.07 3.01
C HIS A 52 4.12 -2.29 3.07
N THR A 53 4.48 -3.26 3.89
CA THR A 53 3.70 -4.50 4.09
C THR A 53 2.73 -4.44 5.28
N GLY A 54 2.89 -3.46 6.16
CA GLY A 54 2.07 -3.30 7.36
C GLY A 54 1.71 -1.84 7.69
N ASN A 55 0.55 -1.64 8.27
CA ASN A 55 0.04 -0.28 8.60
C ASN A 55 0.91 0.52 9.59
N LEU A 56 1.82 -0.15 10.31
CA LEU A 56 2.66 0.47 11.34
C LEU A 56 4.14 0.52 10.96
N ASP A 57 4.49 0.24 9.71
CA ASP A 57 5.89 0.19 9.24
C ASP A 57 6.64 1.46 9.55
N PHE A 58 5.99 2.63 9.45
CA PHE A 58 6.61 3.90 9.78
C PHE A 58 7.03 3.99 11.26
N LEU A 59 6.28 3.38 12.19
CA LEU A 59 6.67 3.35 13.60
C LEU A 59 7.88 2.43 13.82
N PHE A 60 7.94 1.29 13.14
CA PHE A 60 9.09 0.39 13.21
C PHE A 60 10.34 1.06 12.60
N ALA A 61 10.19 1.77 11.48
CA ALA A 61 11.28 2.54 10.88
C ALA A 61 11.82 3.63 11.83
N LEU A 62 10.93 4.44 12.44
CA LEU A 62 11.32 5.47 13.41
C LEU A 62 11.98 4.86 14.66
N ALA A 63 11.48 3.72 15.13
CA ALA A 63 12.08 3.02 16.27
C ALA A 63 13.43 2.38 15.91
N THR A 64 13.68 2.05 14.65
CA THR A 64 14.95 1.50 14.18
C THR A 64 16.05 2.57 14.20
N LEU A 65 15.80 3.74 13.63
CA LEU A 65 16.79 4.80 13.40
C LEU A 65 16.58 6.02 14.29
N ARG A 66 16.83 5.86 15.58
CA ARG A 66 16.69 6.96 16.56
C ARG A 66 17.75 8.06 16.45
N GLN A 67 18.87 7.79 15.75
CA GLN A 67 19.95 8.78 15.57
C GLN A 67 19.56 9.90 14.58
N LYS A 68 18.52 9.69 13.79
CA LYS A 68 18.01 10.66 12.81
C LYS A 68 16.56 11.01 13.08
N ARG A 69 16.17 12.24 12.73
CA ARG A 69 14.78 12.70 12.75
C ARG A 69 14.27 12.74 11.33
N PHE A 70 13.10 12.16 11.11
CA PHE A 70 12.53 11.97 9.78
C PHE A 70 11.23 12.74 9.61
N HIS A 71 11.14 13.52 8.54
CA HIS A 71 9.87 13.98 8.01
C HIS A 71 9.28 12.85 7.16
N ALA A 72 8.29 12.14 7.69
CA ALA A 72 7.61 11.11 6.94
C ALA A 72 6.68 11.72 5.88
N VAL A 73 6.69 11.17 4.68
CA VAL A 73 5.74 11.52 3.62
C VAL A 73 4.48 10.69 3.81
N VAL A 74 3.35 11.35 4.04
CA VAL A 74 2.09 10.71 4.44
C VAL A 74 0.95 11.14 3.54
N ALA A 75 0.09 10.18 3.19
CA ALA A 75 -1.06 10.43 2.33
C ALA A 75 -2.01 11.48 2.91
N ALA A 76 -2.50 12.37 2.05
CA ALA A 76 -3.30 13.53 2.40
C ALA A 76 -4.58 13.19 3.18
N HIS A 77 -5.21 12.05 2.88
CA HIS A 77 -6.44 11.65 3.52
C HIS A 77 -6.31 11.42 5.03
N PHE A 78 -5.12 11.05 5.55
CA PHE A 78 -4.91 10.89 7.00
C PHE A 78 -5.04 12.21 7.77
N TYR A 79 -4.80 13.35 7.12
CA TYR A 79 -4.95 14.67 7.76
C TYR A 79 -6.41 15.08 7.98
N ARG A 80 -7.36 14.40 7.33
CA ARG A 80 -8.81 14.62 7.52
C ARG A 80 -9.30 14.16 8.90
N ASN A 81 -8.60 13.19 9.53
CA ASN A 81 -8.86 12.81 10.91
C ASN A 81 -8.10 13.77 11.84
N HIS A 82 -8.82 14.61 12.60
CA HIS A 82 -8.22 15.64 13.46
C HIS A 82 -7.17 15.10 14.42
N ARG A 83 -7.40 13.95 15.03
CA ARG A 83 -6.45 13.34 16.00
C ARG A 83 -5.18 12.87 15.31
N ILE A 84 -5.33 12.20 14.17
CA ILE A 84 -4.20 11.73 13.37
C ILE A 84 -3.48 12.93 12.74
N GLY A 85 -4.22 13.87 12.15
CA GLY A 85 -3.67 15.07 11.55
C GLY A 85 -2.88 15.92 12.53
N TRP A 86 -3.37 16.06 13.77
CA TRP A 86 -2.62 16.74 14.83
C TRP A 86 -1.27 16.05 15.12
N LEU A 87 -1.28 14.72 15.26
CA LEU A 87 -0.07 13.94 15.49
C LEU A 87 0.91 14.04 14.30
N LEU A 88 0.42 13.93 13.08
CA LEU A 88 1.23 14.09 11.86
C LEU A 88 1.87 15.49 11.79
N ASN A 89 1.13 16.53 12.16
CA ASN A 89 1.66 17.89 12.26
C ASN A 89 2.71 18.04 13.36
N LEU A 90 2.56 17.36 14.49
CA LEU A 90 3.54 17.34 15.57
C LEU A 90 4.86 16.71 15.11
N PHE A 91 4.77 15.59 14.37
CA PHE A 91 5.93 14.94 13.73
C PHE A 91 6.41 15.65 12.47
N ARG A 92 5.83 16.80 12.10
CA ARG A 92 6.20 17.56 10.89
C ARG A 92 6.17 16.70 9.62
N CYS A 93 5.22 15.76 9.53
CA CYS A 93 5.05 14.95 8.34
C CYS A 93 4.71 15.80 7.12
N ILE A 94 5.15 15.37 5.94
CA ILE A 94 4.86 16.02 4.67
C ILE A 94 3.62 15.38 4.07
N LYS A 95 2.58 16.20 3.90
CA LYS A 95 1.34 15.78 3.23
C LYS A 95 1.60 15.56 1.75
N LYS A 96 1.14 14.42 1.18
CA LYS A 96 1.22 14.09 -0.24
C LYS A 96 -0.10 13.57 -0.76
N GLU A 97 -0.54 14.09 -1.91
CA GLU A 97 -1.64 13.50 -2.66
C GLU A 97 -1.18 12.21 -3.37
N GLN A 98 -1.93 11.13 -3.17
CA GLN A 98 -1.54 9.82 -3.71
C GLN A 98 -1.83 9.71 -5.21
N PHE A 99 -0.97 8.98 -5.92
CA PHE A 99 -1.10 8.57 -7.32
C PHE A 99 -1.36 9.72 -8.31
N ARG A 100 -0.93 10.93 -7.96
CA ARG A 100 -0.94 12.09 -8.85
C ARG A 100 0.30 12.96 -8.68
N ALA A 101 0.57 13.81 -9.67
CA ALA A 101 1.63 14.80 -9.59
C ALA A 101 1.32 15.79 -8.45
N ASP A 102 2.29 15.98 -7.54
CA ASP A 102 2.17 16.84 -6.38
C ASP A 102 3.46 17.66 -6.22
N VAL A 103 3.53 18.77 -6.95
CA VAL A 103 4.69 19.66 -6.98
C VAL A 103 4.97 20.26 -5.60
N GLU A 104 3.92 20.51 -4.81
CA GLU A 104 4.09 21.07 -3.46
C GLU A 104 4.82 20.09 -2.54
N SER A 105 4.43 18.81 -2.53
CA SER A 105 5.11 17.81 -1.72
C SER A 105 6.57 17.61 -2.13
N ILE A 106 6.87 17.63 -3.44
CA ILE A 106 8.23 17.52 -3.97
C ILE A 106 9.08 18.71 -3.49
N ALA A 107 8.55 19.94 -3.60
CA ALA A 107 9.24 21.14 -3.12
C ALA A 107 9.50 21.09 -1.60
N ARG A 108 8.53 20.60 -0.81
CA ARG A 108 8.68 20.41 0.64
C ARG A 108 9.75 19.34 0.97
N MET A 109 9.78 18.22 0.25
CA MET A 109 10.83 17.19 0.41
C MET A 109 12.22 17.76 0.11
N LYS A 110 12.37 18.52 -0.99
CA LYS A 110 13.62 19.18 -1.33
C LYS A 110 14.06 20.15 -0.23
N ASN A 111 13.17 21.04 0.22
CA ASN A 111 13.47 21.97 1.31
C ASN A 111 13.86 21.26 2.62
N THR A 112 13.30 20.08 2.91
CA THR A 112 13.66 19.29 4.09
C THR A 112 15.13 18.86 4.02
N ILE A 113 15.58 18.34 2.89
CA ILE A 113 16.98 17.95 2.69
C ILE A 113 17.92 19.17 2.75
N GLU A 114 17.53 20.29 2.12
CA GLU A 114 18.31 21.56 2.14
C GLU A 114 18.44 22.15 3.55
N MET A 115 17.47 21.89 4.44
CA MET A 115 17.53 22.26 5.85
C MET A 115 18.39 21.32 6.72
N GLY A 116 18.97 20.27 6.13
CA GLY A 116 19.75 19.26 6.87
C GLY A 116 18.91 18.23 7.62
N GLU A 117 17.59 18.11 7.35
CA GLU A 117 16.70 17.15 7.95
C GLU A 117 16.42 15.97 6.99
N SER A 118 16.10 14.79 7.55
CA SER A 118 15.96 13.55 6.79
C SER A 118 14.52 13.25 6.40
N LEU A 119 14.33 12.44 5.36
CA LEU A 119 13.03 12.03 4.85
C LEU A 119 12.79 10.53 5.05
N LEU A 120 11.54 10.16 5.33
CA LEU A 120 11.04 8.79 5.28
C LEU A 120 9.94 8.70 4.21
N ILE A 121 10.16 7.85 3.21
CA ILE A 121 9.26 7.70 2.06
C ILE A 121 8.96 6.22 1.84
N TYR A 122 7.69 5.90 1.55
CA TYR A 122 7.23 4.57 1.15
C TYR A 122 6.89 4.63 -0.34
N PRO A 123 7.75 4.13 -1.26
CA PRO A 123 7.55 4.27 -2.71
C PRO A 123 6.31 3.57 -3.24
N GLU A 124 5.86 2.50 -2.59
CA GLU A 124 4.63 1.77 -2.92
C GLU A 124 3.38 2.66 -2.82
N GLY A 125 3.43 3.71 -1.99
CA GLY A 125 2.36 4.69 -1.80
C GLY A 125 1.16 4.18 -0.99
N GLU A 126 1.06 2.88 -0.77
CA GLU A 126 0.03 2.25 0.08
C GLU A 126 0.55 0.93 0.66
N VAL A 127 -0.11 0.45 1.73
CA VAL A 127 0.14 -0.87 2.29
C VAL A 127 -0.33 -1.93 1.30
N ASN A 128 0.53 -2.89 0.93
CA ASN A 128 0.14 -4.00 0.08
C ASN A 128 -0.69 -5.05 0.83
N GLY A 129 -1.49 -5.82 0.08
CA GLY A 129 -2.37 -6.84 0.63
C GLY A 129 -1.77 -8.24 0.70
N THR A 130 -0.59 -8.46 0.09
CA THR A 130 -0.06 -9.80 -0.17
C THR A 130 1.11 -10.20 0.72
N GLY A 131 1.76 -9.24 1.39
CA GLY A 131 3.00 -9.49 2.13
C GLY A 131 4.26 -9.55 1.25
N ARG A 132 4.15 -9.27 -0.06
CA ARG A 132 5.26 -9.02 -0.97
C ARG A 132 5.25 -7.56 -1.41
N THR A 133 6.43 -6.94 -1.55
CA THR A 133 6.55 -5.56 -2.05
C THR A 133 5.80 -5.42 -3.38
N ALA A 134 4.90 -4.43 -3.44
CA ALA A 134 4.18 -4.12 -4.66
C ALA A 134 5.07 -3.30 -5.62
N PRO A 135 4.88 -3.43 -6.94
CA PRO A 135 5.54 -2.57 -7.91
C PRO A 135 5.28 -1.09 -7.62
N PHE A 136 6.30 -0.25 -7.82
CA PHE A 136 6.19 1.21 -7.66
C PHE A 136 6.87 1.92 -8.84
N SER A 137 6.53 3.20 -9.02
CA SER A 137 6.99 3.98 -10.17
C SER A 137 8.49 4.32 -10.10
N ASP A 138 9.14 4.38 -11.27
CA ASP A 138 10.50 4.90 -11.47
C ASP A 138 10.67 6.36 -10.98
N SER A 139 9.57 7.07 -10.75
CA SER A 139 9.56 8.42 -10.21
C SER A 139 10.32 8.55 -8.88
N ILE A 140 10.50 7.46 -8.13
CA ILE A 140 11.32 7.45 -6.92
C ILE A 140 12.80 7.69 -7.24
N ALA A 141 13.32 7.15 -8.35
CA ALA A 141 14.69 7.41 -8.78
C ALA A 141 14.85 8.86 -9.26
N LYS A 142 13.84 9.43 -9.94
CA LYS A 142 13.80 10.85 -10.32
C LYS A 142 13.84 11.76 -9.10
N LEU A 143 13.04 11.42 -8.09
CA LEU A 143 13.02 12.14 -6.81
C LEU A 143 14.39 12.03 -6.11
N ALA A 144 14.99 10.85 -6.04
CA ALA A 144 16.29 10.63 -5.44
C ALA A 144 17.39 11.50 -6.10
N LYS A 145 17.41 11.54 -7.43
CA LYS A 145 18.30 12.41 -8.21
C LYS A 145 18.11 13.90 -7.92
N LEU A 146 16.86 14.32 -7.69
CA LEU A 146 16.53 15.70 -7.31
C LEU A 146 17.04 16.03 -5.90
N LEU A 147 16.89 15.10 -4.96
CA LEU A 147 17.26 15.30 -3.56
C LEU A 147 18.76 15.22 -3.31
N LYS A 148 19.52 14.47 -4.09
CA LYS A 148 21.00 14.34 -4.05
C LYS A 148 21.55 13.94 -2.67
N ALA A 149 20.78 13.25 -1.87
CA ALA A 149 21.15 12.75 -0.54
C ALA A 149 21.38 11.22 -0.56
N PRO A 150 22.15 10.66 0.39
CA PRO A 150 22.30 9.22 0.51
C PRO A 150 20.96 8.53 0.71
N LEU A 151 20.79 7.39 0.04
CA LEU A 151 19.58 6.56 0.11
C LEU A 151 19.83 5.33 0.98
N TYR A 152 18.91 5.06 1.89
CA TYR A 152 18.89 3.87 2.72
C TYR A 152 17.56 3.14 2.60
N ALA A 153 17.59 1.83 2.77
CA ALA A 153 16.40 0.99 2.87
C ALA A 153 16.11 0.62 4.32
N VAL A 154 14.84 0.63 4.71
CA VAL A 154 14.34 -0.05 5.90
C VAL A 154 13.27 -1.04 5.47
N ARG A 155 13.52 -2.32 5.71
CA ARG A 155 12.57 -3.40 5.45
C ARG A 155 11.97 -3.86 6.78
N THR A 156 10.65 -4.00 6.81
CA THR A 156 9.91 -4.50 7.98
C THR A 156 9.41 -5.91 7.67
N HIS A 157 9.74 -6.86 8.53
CA HIS A 157 9.30 -8.26 8.43
C HIS A 157 8.35 -8.62 9.56
N GLY A 158 7.33 -9.42 9.24
CA GLY A 158 6.31 -9.82 10.18
C GLY A 158 5.23 -8.76 10.43
N GLY A 159 5.42 -7.52 9.95
CA GLY A 159 4.43 -6.45 10.02
C GLY A 159 3.13 -6.86 9.34
N TYR A 160 3.21 -7.45 8.17
CA TYR A 160 2.09 -8.02 7.43
C TYR A 160 1.27 -9.00 8.29
N PHE A 161 1.89 -9.98 8.91
CA PHE A 161 1.19 -11.01 9.69
C PHE A 161 0.54 -10.50 10.97
N THR A 162 0.96 -9.33 11.48
CA THR A 162 0.30 -8.73 12.65
C THR A 162 -1.07 -8.20 12.31
N ARG A 163 -1.26 -7.63 11.13
CA ARG A 163 -2.54 -7.11 10.63
C ARG A 163 -2.46 -6.92 9.12
N PRO A 164 -2.67 -7.96 8.32
CA PRO A 164 -2.77 -7.81 6.87
C PRO A 164 -3.86 -6.79 6.49
N LYS A 165 -3.71 -6.12 5.36
CA LYS A 165 -4.66 -5.08 4.89
C LYS A 165 -6.10 -5.61 4.80
N TRP A 166 -6.27 -6.88 4.47
CA TRP A 166 -7.57 -7.55 4.35
C TRP A 166 -8.17 -8.02 5.69
N ASN A 167 -7.37 -8.15 6.77
CA ASN A 167 -7.86 -8.68 8.04
C ASN A 167 -8.04 -7.55 9.08
N PRO A 168 -9.27 -7.32 9.59
CA PRO A 168 -9.50 -6.31 10.61
C PRO A 168 -8.95 -6.67 11.99
N VAL A 169 -8.57 -7.96 12.21
CA VAL A 169 -8.15 -8.48 13.51
C VAL A 169 -6.65 -8.27 13.72
N GLN A 170 -6.29 -7.57 14.78
CA GLN A 170 -4.90 -7.41 15.19
C GLN A 170 -4.39 -8.70 15.84
N ARG A 171 -3.23 -9.19 15.38
CA ARG A 171 -2.53 -10.36 15.93
C ARG A 171 -1.24 -9.94 16.63
N ARG A 172 -0.80 -10.76 17.56
CA ARG A 172 0.47 -10.57 18.24
C ARG A 172 1.50 -11.54 17.66
N GLY A 173 2.63 -11.00 17.26
CA GLY A 173 3.76 -11.78 16.74
C GLY A 173 5.04 -10.97 16.87
N LYS A 174 6.12 -11.48 16.31
CA LYS A 174 7.41 -10.79 16.30
C LYS A 174 7.56 -9.99 15.03
N VAL A 175 7.99 -8.72 15.18
CA VAL A 175 8.34 -7.85 14.07
C VAL A 175 9.83 -7.53 14.14
N GLU A 176 10.51 -7.62 13.02
CA GLU A 176 11.93 -7.31 12.86
C GLU A 176 12.09 -6.28 11.73
N THR A 177 13.16 -5.48 11.82
CA THR A 177 13.54 -4.58 10.73
C THR A 177 14.97 -4.86 10.29
N GLU A 178 15.21 -4.67 9.00
CA GLU A 178 16.53 -4.65 8.40
C GLU A 178 16.80 -3.24 7.87
N PHE A 179 18.07 -2.84 7.91
CA PHE A 179 18.49 -1.53 7.46
C PHE A 179 19.79 -1.64 6.67
N GLU A 180 19.83 -1.04 5.48
CA GLU A 180 21.01 -1.06 4.63
C GLU A 180 21.14 0.19 3.75
N LEU A 181 22.37 0.48 3.29
CA LEU A 181 22.63 1.51 2.29
C LEU A 181 22.15 1.05 0.91
N ILE A 182 21.39 1.90 0.22
CA ILE A 182 21.05 1.71 -1.20
C ILE A 182 22.11 2.35 -2.08
N ALA A 183 22.39 3.64 -1.85
CA ALA A 183 23.37 4.41 -2.62
C ALA A 183 23.91 5.58 -1.80
N THR A 184 25.20 5.87 -1.91
CA THR A 184 25.81 7.10 -1.38
C THR A 184 25.32 8.33 -2.18
N ALA A 185 25.57 9.53 -1.66
CA ALA A 185 25.22 10.76 -2.38
C ALA A 185 25.95 10.89 -3.74
N GLU A 186 27.18 10.38 -3.84
CA GLU A 186 27.97 10.33 -5.06
C GLU A 186 27.36 9.33 -6.06
N GLU A 187 26.99 8.13 -5.61
CA GLU A 187 26.34 7.13 -6.46
C GLU A 187 24.96 7.62 -6.94
N VAL A 188 24.18 8.27 -6.09
CA VAL A 188 22.90 8.89 -6.50
C VAL A 188 23.10 9.89 -7.64
N LYS A 189 24.20 10.61 -7.68
CA LYS A 189 24.52 11.55 -8.78
C LYS A 189 25.01 10.83 -10.04
N SER A 190 25.86 9.79 -9.90
CA SER A 190 26.58 9.17 -11.02
C SER A 190 25.79 8.07 -11.74
N LEU A 191 25.04 7.23 -11.00
CA LEU A 191 24.25 6.16 -11.60
C LEU A 191 23.22 6.69 -12.61
N SER A 192 22.90 5.94 -13.63
CA SER A 192 21.77 6.23 -14.51
C SER A 192 20.44 6.11 -13.76
N MET A 193 19.36 6.58 -14.37
CA MET A 193 18.01 6.46 -13.78
C MET A 193 17.60 5.00 -13.59
N ASN A 194 17.87 4.15 -14.59
CA ASN A 194 17.50 2.74 -14.54
C ASN A 194 18.31 1.98 -13.49
N GLU A 195 19.63 2.16 -13.47
CA GLU A 195 20.50 1.51 -12.47
C GLU A 195 20.10 1.91 -11.04
N LEU A 196 19.76 3.18 -10.82
CA LEU A 196 19.32 3.65 -9.51
C LEU A 196 17.96 3.05 -9.14
N TYR A 197 17.00 2.99 -10.09
CA TYR A 197 15.69 2.40 -9.87
C TYR A 197 15.79 0.90 -9.56
N GLU A 198 16.52 0.12 -10.36
CA GLU A 198 16.74 -1.31 -10.14
C GLU A 198 17.38 -1.59 -8.76
N ARG A 199 18.36 -0.77 -8.38
CA ARG A 199 19.00 -0.89 -7.06
C ARG A 199 18.02 -0.58 -5.92
N ILE A 200 17.16 0.45 -6.06
CA ILE A 200 16.12 0.78 -5.09
C ILE A 200 15.13 -0.39 -5.00
N GLU A 201 14.64 -0.91 -6.12
CA GLU A 201 13.68 -2.01 -6.17
C GLU A 201 14.25 -3.26 -5.49
N GLN A 202 15.46 -3.67 -5.85
CA GLN A 202 16.14 -4.83 -5.25
C GLN A 202 16.32 -4.69 -3.73
N LYS A 203 16.74 -3.50 -3.26
CA LYS A 203 17.03 -3.25 -1.85
C LYS A 203 15.79 -3.06 -0.99
N LEU A 204 14.65 -2.68 -1.58
CA LEU A 204 13.38 -2.55 -0.88
C LEU A 204 12.52 -3.81 -0.94
N PHE A 205 12.88 -4.78 -1.78
CA PHE A 205 12.08 -5.98 -1.93
C PHE A 205 11.95 -6.76 -0.62
N VAL A 206 10.71 -7.05 -0.25
CA VAL A 206 10.33 -7.89 0.90
C VAL A 206 9.40 -8.98 0.42
N ASP A 207 9.66 -10.21 0.85
CA ASP A 207 8.73 -11.32 0.82
C ASP A 207 8.56 -11.84 2.26
N ASP A 208 7.48 -11.41 2.91
CA ASP A 208 7.18 -11.79 4.29
C ASP A 208 6.89 -13.29 4.42
N TYR A 209 6.38 -13.95 3.37
CA TYR A 209 6.18 -15.40 3.37
C TYR A 209 7.50 -16.17 3.29
N ALA A 210 8.44 -15.73 2.44
CA ALA A 210 9.78 -16.30 2.40
C ALA A 210 10.54 -16.10 3.72
N TRP A 211 10.37 -14.93 4.35
CA TRP A 211 10.89 -14.67 5.68
C TRP A 211 10.23 -15.60 6.71
N GLN A 212 8.92 -15.77 6.67
CA GLN A 212 8.16 -16.60 7.61
C GLN A 212 8.52 -18.08 7.47
N LYS A 213 8.74 -18.60 6.26
CA LYS A 213 9.23 -19.98 6.04
C LYS A 213 10.55 -20.25 6.77
N ARG A 214 11.43 -19.24 6.85
CA ARG A 214 12.71 -19.39 7.57
C ARG A 214 12.58 -19.19 9.08
N ARG A 215 11.65 -18.35 9.53
CA ARG A 215 11.56 -17.92 10.93
C ARG A 215 10.55 -18.72 11.74
N MET A 216 9.49 -19.22 11.12
CA MET A 216 8.39 -19.97 11.76
C MET A 216 7.89 -19.29 13.04
N ILE A 217 7.55 -18.01 12.93
CA ILE A 217 7.07 -17.21 14.05
C ILE A 217 5.56 -17.28 14.10
N PRO A 218 4.94 -17.73 15.21
CA PRO A 218 3.48 -17.78 15.29
C PRO A 218 2.88 -16.37 15.47
N PHE A 219 1.84 -16.10 14.67
CA PHE A 219 0.97 -14.93 14.76
C PHE A 219 -0.42 -15.41 15.16
N GLY A 220 -0.52 -15.86 16.39
CA GLY A 220 -1.72 -16.51 16.93
C GLY A 220 -2.94 -15.60 16.97
N GLY A 221 -4.11 -16.21 17.11
CA GLY A 221 -5.40 -15.54 17.19
C GLY A 221 -6.49 -16.32 16.50
N LYS A 222 -7.74 -15.89 16.74
CA LYS A 222 -8.93 -16.39 16.04
C LYS A 222 -9.20 -15.55 14.80
N ASN A 223 -10.04 -16.05 13.91
CA ASN A 223 -10.50 -15.35 12.71
C ASN A 223 -9.32 -14.95 11.77
N ARG A 224 -8.37 -15.89 11.58
CA ARG A 224 -7.19 -15.65 10.76
C ARG A 224 -7.49 -15.44 9.27
N ALA A 225 -8.57 -16.05 8.76
CA ALA A 225 -9.00 -15.88 7.38
C ALA A 225 -9.96 -14.68 7.18
N LYS A 226 -10.50 -14.09 8.25
CA LYS A 226 -11.55 -13.06 8.14
C LYS A 226 -11.13 -11.90 7.25
N GLY A 227 -11.91 -11.65 6.20
CA GLY A 227 -11.68 -10.58 5.22
C GLY A 227 -10.82 -11.00 4.03
N LEU A 228 -10.24 -12.21 4.05
CA LEU A 228 -9.41 -12.73 2.95
C LEU A 228 -10.23 -12.91 1.66
N GLU A 229 -11.54 -13.13 1.76
CA GLU A 229 -12.47 -13.16 0.62
C GLU A 229 -12.52 -11.85 -0.17
N ASN A 230 -12.17 -10.74 0.44
CA ASN A 230 -12.12 -9.43 -0.26
C ASN A 230 -10.85 -9.24 -1.09
N LEU A 231 -9.83 -10.06 -0.86
CA LEU A 231 -8.60 -10.09 -1.65
C LEU A 231 -8.64 -11.22 -2.67
N LEU A 232 -9.07 -12.43 -2.23
CA LEU A 232 -9.05 -13.65 -3.03
C LEU A 232 -10.46 -13.92 -3.58
N TYR A 233 -10.75 -13.36 -4.75
CA TYR A 233 -12.09 -13.43 -5.36
C TYR A 233 -12.30 -14.62 -6.31
N LEU A 234 -11.20 -15.26 -6.79
CA LEU A 234 -11.22 -16.38 -7.73
C LEU A 234 -10.95 -17.71 -7.03
N CYS A 235 -11.82 -18.70 -7.22
CA CYS A 235 -11.57 -20.04 -6.70
C CYS A 235 -10.50 -20.78 -7.53
N PRO A 236 -9.39 -21.25 -6.93
CA PRO A 236 -8.31 -21.93 -7.67
C PRO A 236 -8.68 -23.32 -8.19
N LYS A 237 -9.79 -23.92 -7.69
CA LYS A 237 -10.24 -25.25 -8.13
C LYS A 237 -11.21 -25.19 -9.30
N CYS A 238 -12.26 -24.37 -9.20
CA CYS A 238 -13.32 -24.34 -10.21
C CYS A 238 -13.29 -23.10 -11.12
N GLY A 239 -12.42 -22.10 -10.83
CA GLY A 239 -12.39 -20.84 -11.56
C GLY A 239 -13.60 -19.92 -11.29
N GLY A 240 -14.47 -20.28 -10.33
CA GLY A 240 -15.62 -19.44 -9.99
C GLY A 240 -15.17 -18.14 -9.34
N GLU A 241 -15.62 -17.00 -9.90
CA GLU A 241 -15.34 -15.67 -9.36
C GLU A 241 -16.37 -15.24 -8.33
N LEU A 242 -15.95 -14.42 -7.38
CA LEU A 242 -16.77 -13.79 -6.34
C LEU A 242 -17.53 -14.82 -5.46
N THR A 243 -17.04 -16.06 -5.44
CA THR A 243 -17.64 -17.19 -4.73
C THR A 243 -16.90 -17.56 -3.44
N THR A 244 -15.75 -16.97 -3.18
CA THR A 244 -14.98 -17.20 -1.96
C THR A 244 -15.67 -16.59 -0.74
N ARG A 245 -15.62 -17.29 0.39
CA ARG A 245 -16.19 -16.86 1.68
C ARG A 245 -15.20 -17.23 2.78
N THR A 246 -15.29 -16.55 3.93
CA THR A 246 -14.49 -16.89 5.11
C THR A 246 -15.35 -17.15 6.33
N ASP A 247 -14.91 -18.11 7.15
CA ASP A 247 -15.47 -18.39 8.46
C ASP A 247 -14.32 -18.74 9.42
N GLY A 248 -14.15 -17.94 10.46
CA GLY A 248 -13.09 -18.14 11.43
C GLY A 248 -11.69 -18.12 10.82
N ASN A 249 -11.05 -19.26 10.73
CA ASN A 249 -9.72 -19.44 10.14
C ASN A 249 -9.77 -20.00 8.71
N ASP A 250 -10.95 -20.29 8.19
CA ASP A 250 -11.12 -20.97 6.93
C ASP A 250 -11.56 -20.01 5.81
N ILE A 251 -11.11 -20.29 4.60
CA ILE A 251 -11.60 -19.75 3.35
C ILE A 251 -12.17 -20.91 2.52
N TYR A 252 -13.33 -20.70 1.90
CA TYR A 252 -13.97 -21.71 1.06
C TYR A 252 -14.70 -21.11 -0.12
N CYS A 253 -14.88 -21.90 -1.15
CA CYS A 253 -15.69 -21.57 -2.32
C CYS A 253 -17.14 -22.02 -2.09
N ALA A 254 -18.11 -21.12 -2.15
CA ALA A 254 -19.51 -21.42 -2.00
C ALA A 254 -20.10 -22.23 -3.18
N ALA A 255 -19.42 -22.20 -4.36
CA ALA A 255 -19.88 -22.92 -5.55
C ALA A 255 -19.43 -24.39 -5.61
N CYS A 256 -18.18 -24.70 -5.23
CA CYS A 256 -17.64 -26.07 -5.39
C CYS A 256 -17.14 -26.71 -4.09
N GLY A 257 -17.27 -26.03 -2.95
CA GLY A 257 -16.83 -26.54 -1.65
C GLY A 257 -15.31 -26.59 -1.43
N ASN A 258 -14.48 -26.11 -2.41
CA ASN A 258 -13.04 -26.02 -2.20
C ASN A 258 -12.72 -25.24 -0.94
N ARG A 259 -11.91 -25.78 -0.03
CA ARG A 259 -11.72 -25.22 1.32
C ARG A 259 -10.26 -25.26 1.76
N GLY A 260 -9.81 -24.21 2.43
CA GLY A 260 -8.52 -24.13 3.09
C GLY A 260 -8.61 -23.46 4.45
N THR A 261 -7.62 -23.70 5.30
CA THR A 261 -7.50 -23.07 6.62
C THR A 261 -6.19 -22.28 6.70
N VAL A 262 -6.22 -21.13 7.37
CA VAL A 262 -5.03 -20.31 7.65
C VAL A 262 -4.48 -20.76 9.01
N ASP A 263 -3.22 -21.21 9.03
CA ASP A 263 -2.54 -21.63 10.26
C ASP A 263 -2.04 -20.41 11.09
N GLU A 264 -1.41 -20.68 12.20
CA GLU A 264 -0.86 -19.63 13.08
C GLU A 264 0.39 -18.95 12.52
N TYR A 265 0.99 -19.50 11.47
CA TYR A 265 2.13 -18.94 10.75
C TYR A 265 1.69 -18.08 9.55
N GLY A 266 0.39 -18.12 9.19
CA GLY A 266 -0.19 -17.39 8.06
C GLY A 266 -0.20 -18.16 6.75
N PHE A 267 0.19 -19.44 6.74
CA PHE A 267 0.10 -20.32 5.57
C PHE A 267 -1.31 -20.90 5.44
N LEU A 268 -1.70 -21.16 4.18
CA LEU A 268 -2.97 -21.82 3.88
C LEU A 268 -2.73 -23.30 3.62
N HIS A 269 -3.60 -24.12 4.18
CA HIS A 269 -3.58 -25.57 4.02
C HIS A 269 -4.92 -26.07 3.48
N PRO A 270 -4.93 -26.96 2.47
CA PRO A 270 -6.17 -27.53 1.96
C PRO A 270 -6.89 -28.34 3.06
N VAL A 271 -8.21 -28.24 3.07
CA VAL A 271 -9.09 -28.98 4.00
C VAL A 271 -10.08 -29.85 3.20
N GLY A 272 -10.06 -31.15 3.45
CA GLY A 272 -10.84 -32.15 2.71
C GLY A 272 -10.17 -32.63 1.43
N GLU A 273 -10.62 -33.82 1.01
CA GLU A 273 -10.07 -34.47 -0.18
C GLU A 273 -10.34 -33.67 -1.46
N GLY A 274 -9.34 -33.59 -2.31
CA GLY A 274 -9.42 -32.87 -3.60
C GLY A 274 -9.52 -31.36 -3.47
N SER A 275 -9.29 -30.76 -2.31
CA SER A 275 -9.15 -29.31 -2.19
C SER A 275 -7.85 -28.80 -2.83
N VAL A 276 -7.94 -27.70 -3.58
CA VAL A 276 -6.84 -27.05 -4.29
C VAL A 276 -6.67 -25.65 -3.70
N ILE A 277 -5.64 -25.46 -2.88
CA ILE A 277 -5.38 -24.20 -2.15
C ILE A 277 -3.89 -23.85 -2.28
N PRO A 278 -3.54 -22.71 -2.85
CA PRO A 278 -2.19 -22.19 -2.78
C PRO A 278 -1.74 -21.99 -1.34
N GLU A 279 -0.52 -22.40 -1.00
CA GLU A 279 0.02 -22.30 0.36
C GLU A 279 0.12 -20.85 0.87
N MET A 280 0.34 -19.91 -0.05
CA MET A 280 0.58 -18.51 0.28
C MET A 280 -0.41 -17.59 -0.44
N VAL A 281 -0.84 -16.55 0.25
CA VAL A 281 -1.75 -15.52 -0.32
C VAL A 281 -1.21 -14.91 -1.61
N PRO A 282 0.08 -14.51 -1.71
CA PRO A 282 0.59 -13.93 -2.96
C PRO A 282 0.53 -14.89 -4.15
N ASP A 283 0.70 -16.20 -3.94
CA ASP A 283 0.61 -17.17 -5.03
C ASP A 283 -0.84 -17.30 -5.55
N TRP A 284 -1.82 -17.19 -4.64
CA TRP A 284 -3.23 -17.17 -5.05
C TRP A 284 -3.56 -15.89 -5.83
N VAL A 285 -3.05 -14.73 -5.39
CA VAL A 285 -3.23 -13.46 -6.12
C VAL A 285 -2.58 -13.52 -7.51
N GLU A 286 -1.45 -14.22 -7.70
CA GLU A 286 -0.88 -14.39 -9.05
C GLU A 286 -1.78 -15.23 -9.96
N LEU A 287 -2.47 -16.27 -9.45
CA LEU A 287 -3.49 -16.98 -10.23
C LEU A 287 -4.63 -16.05 -10.68
N GLU A 288 -5.05 -15.14 -9.83
CA GLU A 288 -6.06 -14.12 -10.16
C GLU A 288 -5.56 -13.15 -11.22
N ARG A 289 -4.30 -12.68 -11.08
CA ARG A 289 -3.67 -11.82 -12.08
C ARG A 289 -3.57 -12.49 -13.45
N ASP A 290 -3.18 -13.77 -13.47
CA ASP A 290 -3.09 -14.53 -14.73
C ASP A 290 -4.46 -14.74 -15.36
N ALA A 291 -5.51 -14.97 -14.57
CA ALA A 291 -6.87 -15.04 -15.10
C ALA A 291 -7.30 -13.68 -15.67
N LEU A 292 -7.04 -12.62 -14.95
CA LEU A 292 -7.40 -11.25 -15.35
C LEU A 292 -6.60 -10.76 -16.58
N ARG A 293 -5.31 -11.12 -16.71
CA ARG A 293 -4.53 -10.88 -17.95
C ARG A 293 -5.19 -11.51 -19.18
N ARG A 294 -5.71 -12.75 -19.04
CA ARG A 294 -6.43 -13.42 -20.13
C ARG A 294 -7.76 -12.72 -20.49
N GLU A 295 -8.43 -12.13 -19.52
CA GLU A 295 -9.64 -11.32 -19.77
C GLU A 295 -9.29 -10.01 -20.46
N ILE A 296 -8.30 -9.29 -19.96
CA ILE A 296 -7.83 -7.99 -20.49
C ILE A 296 -7.30 -8.16 -21.93
N ALA A 297 -6.75 -9.32 -22.29
CA ALA A 297 -6.26 -9.58 -23.65
C ALA A 297 -7.36 -9.65 -24.72
N LYS A 298 -8.64 -9.71 -24.33
CA LYS A 298 -9.78 -9.69 -25.27
C LYS A 298 -10.04 -8.26 -25.74
N ASP A 299 -10.30 -8.08 -27.03
CA ASP A 299 -10.54 -6.73 -27.60
C ASP A 299 -11.81 -6.05 -27.03
N ASP A 300 -12.80 -6.84 -26.61
CA ASP A 300 -14.06 -6.39 -26.01
C ASP A 300 -14.03 -6.36 -24.47
N PHE A 301 -12.84 -6.32 -23.88
CA PHE A 301 -12.72 -6.31 -22.42
C PHE A 301 -13.52 -5.19 -21.78
N ALA A 302 -14.39 -5.56 -20.85
CA ALA A 302 -15.12 -4.66 -20.00
C ALA A 302 -15.40 -5.32 -18.63
N LEU A 303 -14.89 -4.74 -17.56
CA LEU A 303 -15.22 -5.14 -16.21
C LEU A 303 -16.38 -4.27 -15.71
N ILE A 304 -17.54 -4.88 -15.47
CA ILE A 304 -18.78 -4.19 -15.17
C ILE A 304 -19.29 -4.58 -13.79
N ALA A 305 -19.71 -3.59 -12.99
CA ALA A 305 -20.29 -3.83 -11.68
C ALA A 305 -21.36 -2.80 -11.29
N PRO A 306 -22.49 -3.24 -10.73
CA PRO A 306 -23.39 -2.35 -10.01
C PRO A 306 -22.67 -1.70 -8.81
N CYS A 307 -22.89 -0.42 -8.62
CA CYS A 307 -22.15 0.33 -7.61
C CYS A 307 -22.90 1.53 -7.08
N HIS A 308 -22.45 2.04 -5.94
CA HIS A 308 -22.76 3.37 -5.45
C HIS A 308 -21.65 4.33 -5.84
N ILE A 309 -22.01 5.54 -6.24
CA ILE A 309 -21.08 6.65 -6.32
C ILE A 309 -21.12 7.41 -4.99
N GLN A 310 -19.93 7.73 -4.50
CA GLN A 310 -19.74 8.42 -3.23
C GLN A 310 -18.96 9.71 -3.45
N TYR A 311 -19.33 10.76 -2.72
CA TYR A 311 -18.57 12.00 -2.65
C TYR A 311 -17.98 12.18 -1.25
N HIS A 312 -16.80 12.74 -1.21
CA HIS A 312 -16.20 13.24 0.01
C HIS A 312 -16.65 14.70 0.21
N LEU A 313 -17.73 14.87 0.99
CA LEU A 313 -18.39 16.19 1.17
C LEU A 313 -17.77 17.01 2.30
N ASP A 314 -17.32 16.37 3.38
CA ASP A 314 -16.74 17.06 4.52
C ASP A 314 -15.22 16.88 4.55
N PRO A 315 -14.42 17.94 4.30
CA PRO A 315 -12.96 17.87 4.30
C PRO A 315 -12.34 17.51 5.65
N ASN A 316 -13.12 17.55 6.73
CA ASN A 316 -12.65 17.29 8.09
C ASN A 316 -12.90 15.85 8.56
N THR A 317 -13.50 15.01 7.74
CA THR A 317 -13.75 13.60 8.04
C THR A 317 -13.17 12.69 6.96
N THR A 318 -13.06 11.42 7.27
CA THR A 318 -12.71 10.38 6.28
C THR A 318 -13.96 9.73 5.67
N ALA A 319 -15.15 10.21 6.04
CA ALA A 319 -16.40 9.64 5.62
C ALA A 319 -16.72 9.99 4.15
N HIS A 320 -17.17 8.98 3.43
CA HIS A 320 -17.71 9.11 2.09
C HIS A 320 -19.24 9.02 2.17
N THR A 321 -19.94 9.85 1.41
CA THR A 321 -21.40 9.89 1.40
C THR A 321 -21.89 9.29 0.10
N ASP A 322 -22.78 8.29 0.18
CA ASP A 322 -23.47 7.76 -0.99
C ASP A 322 -24.38 8.85 -1.58
N VAL A 323 -24.16 9.19 -2.83
CA VAL A 323 -24.93 10.24 -3.53
C VAL A 323 -25.72 9.71 -4.72
N GLY A 324 -25.54 8.43 -5.07
CA GLY A 324 -26.28 7.78 -6.14
C GLY A 324 -25.92 6.33 -6.36
N ARG A 325 -26.63 5.69 -7.29
CA ARG A 325 -26.46 4.31 -7.72
C ARG A 325 -26.35 4.23 -9.23
N GLY A 326 -25.58 3.28 -9.71
CA GLY A 326 -25.40 3.06 -11.14
C GLY A 326 -24.51 1.87 -11.42
N THR A 327 -23.82 1.93 -12.53
CA THR A 327 -22.90 0.88 -13.01
C THR A 327 -21.53 1.50 -13.26
N ALA A 328 -20.49 0.87 -12.77
CA ALA A 328 -19.10 1.16 -13.13
C ALA A 328 -18.66 0.19 -14.21
N THR A 329 -18.06 0.70 -15.28
CA THR A 329 -17.47 -0.07 -16.38
C THR A 329 -16.02 0.35 -16.56
N LEU A 330 -15.08 -0.59 -16.42
CA LEU A 330 -13.66 -0.38 -16.70
C LEU A 330 -13.31 -1.06 -18.01
N THR A 331 -12.81 -0.29 -18.96
CA THR A 331 -12.33 -0.74 -20.26
C THR A 331 -10.80 -0.59 -20.37
N HIS A 332 -10.22 -0.83 -21.53
CA HIS A 332 -8.80 -0.57 -21.77
C HIS A 332 -8.41 0.92 -21.67
N THR A 333 -9.36 1.84 -21.87
CA THR A 333 -9.05 3.27 -22.04
C THR A 333 -9.68 4.16 -20.98
N GLU A 334 -10.77 3.74 -20.36
CA GLU A 334 -11.52 4.57 -19.44
C GLU A 334 -12.27 3.78 -18.36
N LEU A 335 -12.49 4.44 -17.22
CA LEU A 335 -13.48 4.03 -16.23
C LEU A 335 -14.72 4.88 -16.43
N ILE A 336 -15.87 4.25 -16.64
CA ILE A 336 -17.15 4.91 -16.85
C ILE A 336 -18.04 4.64 -15.64
N TYR A 337 -18.75 5.67 -15.18
CA TYR A 337 -19.88 5.54 -14.27
C TYR A 337 -21.14 6.07 -14.96
N GLU A 338 -22.18 5.25 -15.01
CA GLU A 338 -23.49 5.61 -15.52
C GLU A 338 -24.56 5.28 -14.49
N GLY A 339 -25.39 6.28 -14.14
CA GLY A 339 -26.41 6.13 -13.12
C GLY A 339 -26.98 7.44 -12.64
N THR A 340 -27.21 7.55 -11.35
CA THR A 340 -27.68 8.78 -10.70
C THR A 340 -26.62 9.33 -9.75
N ALA A 341 -26.60 10.65 -9.57
CA ALA A 341 -25.90 11.30 -8.47
C ALA A 341 -26.71 12.55 -8.05
N GLU A 342 -26.89 12.73 -6.74
CA GLU A 342 -27.67 13.83 -6.16
C GLU A 342 -29.10 13.92 -6.79
N GLY A 343 -29.70 12.75 -7.07
CA GLY A 343 -31.05 12.64 -7.66
C GLY A 343 -31.14 12.91 -9.17
N LYS A 344 -30.02 13.15 -9.86
CA LYS A 344 -30.00 13.44 -11.31
C LYS A 344 -29.30 12.31 -12.08
N PRO A 345 -29.76 11.98 -13.31
CA PRO A 345 -29.00 11.12 -14.20
C PRO A 345 -27.64 11.73 -14.51
N ILE A 346 -26.59 10.90 -14.47
CA ILE A 346 -25.21 11.34 -14.73
C ILE A 346 -24.42 10.25 -15.43
N ARG A 347 -23.49 10.68 -16.28
CA ARG A 347 -22.43 9.85 -16.84
C ARG A 347 -21.09 10.53 -16.62
N TYR A 348 -20.18 9.85 -15.94
CA TYR A 348 -18.79 10.23 -15.84
C TYR A 348 -17.93 9.27 -16.65
N ALA A 349 -16.96 9.81 -17.39
CA ALA A 349 -15.93 9.05 -18.05
C ALA A 349 -14.57 9.57 -17.57
N PHE A 350 -13.73 8.68 -17.06
CA PHE A 350 -12.41 8.97 -16.54
C PHE A 350 -11.38 8.27 -17.41
N PRO A 351 -10.68 8.96 -18.33
CA PRO A 351 -9.60 8.39 -19.10
C PRO A 351 -8.53 7.81 -18.17
N LEU A 352 -8.02 6.62 -18.48
CA LEU A 352 -7.00 5.96 -17.68
C LEU A 352 -5.60 6.57 -17.87
N GLU A 353 -5.42 7.43 -18.87
CA GLU A 353 -4.17 8.13 -19.08
C GLU A 353 -3.76 8.93 -17.83
N GLY A 354 -2.57 8.64 -17.30
CA GLY A 354 -2.07 9.27 -16.08
C GLY A 354 -2.67 8.74 -14.76
N ILE A 355 -3.57 7.76 -14.82
CA ILE A 355 -4.10 7.04 -13.65
C ILE A 355 -3.45 5.66 -13.60
N TYR A 356 -2.41 5.48 -12.81
CA TYR A 356 -1.68 4.21 -12.73
C TYR A 356 -2.22 3.25 -11.68
N LYS A 357 -2.97 3.75 -10.71
CA LYS A 357 -3.54 2.97 -9.60
C LYS A 357 -4.75 3.68 -9.01
N PHE A 358 -5.73 2.93 -8.56
CA PHE A 358 -6.83 3.42 -7.75
C PHE A 358 -6.48 3.30 -6.27
N PRO A 359 -6.44 4.41 -5.49
CA PRO A 359 -6.42 4.32 -4.03
C PRO A 359 -7.67 3.55 -3.56
N PHE A 360 -7.54 2.65 -2.60
CA PHE A 360 -8.69 1.84 -2.23
C PHE A 360 -8.70 1.38 -0.77
N ASN A 361 -9.93 1.14 -0.29
CA ASN A 361 -10.20 0.40 0.93
C ASN A 361 -10.68 -1.00 0.54
N MET A 362 -9.90 -2.01 0.88
CA MET A 362 -10.19 -3.40 0.54
C MET A 362 -11.57 -3.83 1.03
N GLY A 363 -12.34 -4.45 0.14
CA GLY A 363 -13.71 -4.87 0.44
C GLY A 363 -14.71 -3.73 0.70
N ASN A 364 -14.40 -2.52 0.24
CA ASN A 364 -15.30 -1.38 0.38
C ASN A 364 -15.38 -0.56 -0.92
N GLN A 365 -14.44 0.35 -1.16
CA GLN A 365 -14.46 1.27 -2.31
C GLN A 365 -13.07 1.51 -2.86
N PHE A 366 -13.02 2.06 -4.06
CA PHE A 366 -11.82 2.66 -4.62
C PHE A 366 -12.11 4.11 -5.04
N ASP A 367 -11.07 4.94 -4.96
CA ASP A 367 -11.15 6.37 -5.30
C ASP A 367 -10.68 6.59 -6.74
N VAL A 368 -11.33 7.52 -7.44
CA VAL A 368 -10.91 7.94 -8.78
C VAL A 368 -9.98 9.14 -8.64
N PRO A 369 -8.67 8.99 -8.98
CA PRO A 369 -7.72 10.11 -8.93
C PRO A 369 -8.09 11.24 -9.92
N ASN A 370 -7.47 12.42 -9.71
CA ASN A 370 -7.58 13.58 -10.60
C ASN A 370 -8.98 14.20 -10.75
N THR A 371 -9.90 13.93 -9.83
CA THR A 371 -11.20 14.59 -9.80
C THR A 371 -11.15 15.85 -8.93
N ILE A 372 -11.90 16.89 -9.30
CA ILE A 372 -12.02 18.14 -8.52
C ILE A 372 -12.59 17.83 -7.13
N ARG A 373 -13.62 16.97 -7.08
CA ARG A 373 -14.10 16.34 -5.83
C ARG A 373 -13.50 14.93 -5.76
N THR A 374 -13.16 14.44 -4.60
CA THR A 374 -12.83 13.02 -4.45
C THR A 374 -14.10 12.23 -4.73
N ILE A 375 -14.09 11.49 -5.85
CA ILE A 375 -15.14 10.56 -6.25
C ILE A 375 -14.66 9.16 -5.89
N SER A 376 -15.52 8.40 -5.23
CA SER A 376 -15.26 7.00 -4.92
C SER A 376 -16.36 6.13 -5.53
N ILE A 377 -15.96 4.97 -6.02
CA ILE A 377 -16.85 3.92 -6.50
C ILE A 377 -16.88 2.81 -5.45
N ARG A 378 -18.08 2.51 -4.95
CA ARG A 378 -18.30 1.42 -4.01
C ARG A 378 -19.15 0.34 -4.67
N PRO A 379 -18.53 -0.73 -5.18
CA PRO A 379 -19.28 -1.85 -5.76
C PRO A 379 -20.23 -2.48 -4.75
N GLU A 380 -21.40 -2.96 -5.21
CA GLU A 380 -22.36 -3.66 -4.36
C GLU A 380 -21.81 -5.01 -3.88
N ASN A 381 -21.11 -5.74 -4.74
CA ASN A 381 -20.31 -6.88 -4.34
C ASN A 381 -18.91 -6.43 -3.94
N LYS A 382 -18.58 -6.59 -2.67
CA LYS A 382 -17.30 -6.13 -2.09
C LYS A 382 -16.06 -6.80 -2.70
N GLN A 383 -16.18 -8.04 -3.15
CA GLN A 383 -15.06 -8.81 -3.69
C GLN A 383 -14.58 -8.26 -5.04
N ILE A 384 -15.51 -7.72 -5.86
CA ILE A 384 -15.15 -7.19 -7.19
C ILE A 384 -14.30 -5.91 -7.08
N ASN A 385 -14.28 -5.25 -5.92
CA ASN A 385 -13.44 -4.08 -5.66
C ASN A 385 -11.97 -4.38 -5.95
N GLU A 386 -11.47 -5.53 -5.49
CA GLU A 386 -10.08 -5.95 -5.74
C GLU A 386 -9.82 -6.20 -7.23
N LYS A 387 -10.78 -6.80 -7.95
CA LYS A 387 -10.65 -7.03 -9.39
C LYS A 387 -10.47 -5.73 -10.17
N PHE A 388 -11.21 -4.65 -9.83
CA PHE A 388 -11.00 -3.30 -10.42
C PHE A 388 -9.61 -2.76 -10.13
N VAL A 389 -9.14 -2.91 -8.90
CA VAL A 389 -7.83 -2.41 -8.46
C VAL A 389 -6.69 -3.16 -9.14
N LEU A 390 -6.80 -4.48 -9.26
CA LEU A 390 -5.81 -5.32 -9.95
C LEU A 390 -5.82 -5.11 -11.47
N ALA A 391 -6.99 -4.81 -12.07
CA ALA A 391 -7.12 -4.65 -13.52
C ALA A 391 -6.32 -3.45 -14.04
N LEU A 392 -6.33 -2.32 -13.35
CA LEU A 392 -5.74 -1.09 -13.87
C LEU A 392 -4.24 -1.21 -14.19
N PRO A 393 -3.35 -1.67 -13.29
CA PRO A 393 -1.94 -1.87 -13.65
C PRO A 393 -1.74 -2.92 -14.76
N LEU A 394 -2.58 -3.97 -14.82
CA LEU A 394 -2.51 -4.99 -15.86
C LEU A 394 -2.97 -4.46 -17.23
N ILE A 395 -3.93 -3.53 -17.26
CA ILE A 395 -4.32 -2.81 -18.49
C ILE A 395 -3.14 -1.98 -19.02
N HIS A 396 -2.44 -1.25 -18.14
CA HIS A 396 -1.25 -0.50 -18.55
C HIS A 396 -0.13 -1.41 -19.07
N GLU A 397 0.11 -2.55 -18.42
CA GLU A 397 1.04 -3.58 -18.88
C GLU A 397 0.68 -4.06 -20.30
N TYR A 398 -0.59 -4.39 -20.52
CA TYR A 398 -1.11 -4.84 -21.82
C TYR A 398 -0.95 -3.78 -22.94
N ILE A 399 -1.32 -2.52 -22.64
CA ILE A 399 -1.20 -1.42 -23.62
C ILE A 399 0.26 -1.18 -23.98
N ASN A 400 1.15 -1.17 -23.01
CA ASN A 400 2.58 -0.96 -23.23
C ASN A 400 3.19 -2.10 -24.10
N THR A 401 2.76 -3.34 -23.86
CA THR A 401 3.21 -4.50 -24.64
C THR A 401 2.70 -4.45 -26.08
N LYS A 402 1.47 -3.95 -26.32
CA LYS A 402 0.93 -3.78 -27.70
C LYS A 402 1.63 -2.65 -28.48
N ASN A 403 2.16 -1.65 -27.79
CA ASN A 403 2.79 -0.47 -28.39
C ASN A 403 4.33 -0.59 -28.53
N ALA A 404 4.94 -1.65 -27.97
CA ALA A 404 6.36 -1.97 -28.07
C ALA A 404 6.64 -2.89 -29.26
#